data_38747d07b3dc1e74a8c791b4f4ead045
#
_entry.id   38747d07b3dc1e74a8c791b4f4ead045
#
_cell.length_a   1.000
_cell.length_b   1.000
_cell.length_c   1.000
_cell.angle_alpha   90.00
_cell.angle_beta   90.00
_cell.angle_gamma   90.00
#
_symmetry.space_group_name_H-M   'P 1'
#
loop_
_entity.id
_entity.type
_entity.pdbx_description
1 polymer ?
#
loop_
_entity_poly.entity_id
_entity_poly.type
_entity_poly.pdbx_seq_one_letter_code
_entity_poly.pdbx_strand_id
1 'polypeptide(L)'
;MVGTTLFAAATGFLAVVFQVRSAARQLREQLADQHQESAAESERQKKAVATAILFEIDDFYRYHVGRLRGYLEEKAGKRELLEVVRIPQSMFAVYRGNTPRLGELPDEVVEAVVHFYSKAEQFFALREEYRAARERHGGPVSQLDSLKVWTLVGHIRDFLPGLTGAAHIACERLCGFTGVEFKSPRIAVAGEDIAALNRETERIEHEEVHRI
;
A
#
# COMPACT_ATOMS: atom_id res chain seq x y z
N MET A 1 -81.17 -10.01 10.62
CA MET A 1 -79.95 -10.85 10.41
C MET A 1 -78.85 -10.21 9.56
N VAL A 2 -79.03 -9.06 8.91
CA VAL A 2 -77.99 -8.44 8.03
C VAL A 2 -76.90 -7.71 8.79
N GLY A 3 -77.13 -7.26 10.01
CA GLY A 3 -76.12 -6.48 10.77
C GLY A 3 -74.94 -7.26 11.30
N THR A 4 -75.10 -8.55 11.63
CA THR A 4 -74.01 -9.38 12.22
C THR A 4 -72.96 -9.82 11.16
N THR A 5 -73.37 -10.01 9.90
CA THR A 5 -72.45 -10.36 8.80
C THR A 5 -71.60 -9.20 8.35
N LEU A 6 -72.06 -7.97 8.40
CA LEU A 6 -71.28 -6.75 8.10
C LEU A 6 -70.23 -6.49 9.15
N PHE A 7 -70.51 -6.72 10.40
CA PHE A 7 -69.54 -6.52 11.52
C PHE A 7 -68.42 -7.56 11.47
N ALA A 8 -68.70 -8.82 11.17
CA ALA A 8 -67.68 -9.87 11.02
C ALA A 8 -66.77 -9.62 9.81
N ALA A 9 -67.29 -9.11 8.69
CA ALA A 9 -66.48 -8.75 7.52
C ALA A 9 -65.56 -7.56 7.80
N ALA A 10 -66.00 -6.54 8.54
CA ALA A 10 -65.20 -5.37 8.86
C ALA A 10 -64.07 -5.72 9.84
N THR A 11 -64.30 -6.57 10.85
CA THR A 11 -63.26 -7.04 11.79
C THR A 11 -62.20 -7.92 11.08
N GLY A 12 -62.62 -8.78 10.14
CA GLY A 12 -61.73 -9.59 9.33
C GLY A 12 -60.82 -8.72 8.44
N PHE A 13 -61.38 -7.70 7.79
CA PHE A 13 -60.61 -6.77 6.96
C PHE A 13 -59.58 -5.97 7.77
N LEU A 14 -59.97 -5.46 8.93
CA LEU A 14 -59.04 -4.75 9.82
C LEU A 14 -57.89 -5.64 10.32
N ALA A 15 -58.17 -6.91 10.66
CA ALA A 15 -57.15 -7.87 11.04
C ALA A 15 -56.13 -8.13 9.91
N VAL A 16 -56.61 -8.30 8.68
CA VAL A 16 -55.74 -8.48 7.52
C VAL A 16 -54.91 -7.23 7.25
N VAL A 17 -55.47 -6.03 7.31
CA VAL A 17 -54.72 -4.77 7.16
C VAL A 17 -53.65 -4.63 8.24
N PHE A 18 -53.95 -4.99 9.48
CA PHE A 18 -53.01 -4.95 10.57
C PHE A 18 -51.87 -5.97 10.37
N GLN A 19 -52.19 -7.21 9.96
CA GLN A 19 -51.19 -8.23 9.63
C GLN A 19 -50.26 -7.81 8.48
N VAL A 20 -50.84 -7.26 7.41
CA VAL A 20 -50.02 -6.76 6.27
C VAL A 20 -49.10 -5.62 6.71
N ARG A 21 -49.61 -4.70 7.54
CA ARG A 21 -48.77 -3.60 8.06
C ARG A 21 -47.66 -4.09 8.97
N SER A 22 -47.96 -5.06 9.86
CA SER A 22 -46.93 -5.63 10.76
C SER A 22 -45.88 -6.42 9.97
N ALA A 23 -46.28 -7.23 8.99
CA ALA A 23 -45.38 -7.96 8.11
C ALA A 23 -44.48 -7.01 7.30
N ALA A 24 -45.06 -5.92 6.75
CA ALA A 24 -44.31 -4.90 6.03
C ALA A 24 -43.31 -4.16 6.92
N ARG A 25 -43.63 -3.95 8.19
CA ARG A 25 -42.71 -3.36 9.16
C ARG A 25 -41.56 -4.31 9.47
N GLN A 26 -41.83 -5.57 9.79
CA GLN A 26 -40.79 -6.59 10.03
C GLN A 26 -39.89 -6.78 8.80
N LEU A 27 -40.42 -6.80 7.61
CA LEU A 27 -39.62 -6.91 6.38
C LEU A 27 -38.68 -5.71 6.21
N ARG A 28 -39.14 -4.49 6.51
CA ARG A 28 -38.29 -3.29 6.46
C ARG A 28 -37.15 -3.33 7.49
N GLU A 29 -37.46 -3.78 8.70
CA GLU A 29 -36.47 -3.95 9.75
C GLU A 29 -35.42 -4.99 9.36
N GLN A 30 -35.84 -6.15 8.86
CA GLN A 30 -34.92 -7.19 8.35
C GLN A 30 -34.04 -6.71 7.20
N LEU A 31 -34.58 -5.95 6.26
CA LEU A 31 -33.82 -5.38 5.14
C LEU A 31 -32.81 -4.34 5.64
N ALA A 32 -33.18 -3.51 6.63
CA ALA A 32 -32.28 -2.54 7.22
C ALA A 32 -31.11 -3.23 7.95
N ASP A 33 -31.40 -4.28 8.72
CA ASP A 33 -30.38 -5.07 9.42
C ASP A 33 -29.43 -5.76 8.41
N GLN A 34 -29.97 -6.37 7.36
CA GLN A 34 -29.15 -6.98 6.30
C GLN A 34 -28.24 -5.97 5.59
N HIS A 35 -28.75 -4.77 5.31
CA HIS A 35 -27.95 -3.71 4.70
C HIS A 35 -26.83 -3.27 5.65
N GLN A 36 -27.12 -3.15 6.94
CA GLN A 36 -26.12 -2.77 7.94
C GLN A 36 -25.04 -3.85 8.09
N GLU A 37 -25.43 -5.11 8.18
CA GLU A 37 -24.48 -6.24 8.23
C GLU A 37 -23.59 -6.31 6.98
N SER A 38 -24.20 -6.18 5.80
CA SER A 38 -23.46 -6.17 4.52
C SER A 38 -22.46 -5.01 4.44
N ALA A 39 -22.83 -3.82 4.88
CA ALA A 39 -21.95 -2.67 4.93
C ALA A 39 -20.79 -2.88 5.93
N ALA A 40 -21.08 -3.41 7.12
CA ALA A 40 -20.06 -3.73 8.12
C ALA A 40 -19.07 -4.80 7.63
N GLU A 41 -19.55 -5.82 6.94
CA GLU A 41 -18.70 -6.86 6.35
C GLU A 41 -17.82 -6.29 5.22
N SER A 42 -18.37 -5.45 4.35
CA SER A 42 -17.59 -4.75 3.31
C SER A 42 -16.45 -3.93 3.92
N GLU A 43 -16.72 -3.16 4.97
CA GLU A 43 -15.70 -2.38 5.65
C GLU A 43 -14.61 -3.24 6.33
N ARG A 44 -15.01 -4.38 6.92
CA ARG A 44 -14.02 -5.35 7.47
C ARG A 44 -13.12 -5.91 6.37
N GLN A 45 -13.68 -6.25 5.22
CA GLN A 45 -12.92 -6.77 4.09
C GLN A 45 -11.95 -5.75 3.52
N LYS A 46 -12.36 -4.48 3.38
CA LYS A 46 -11.48 -3.38 2.97
C LYS A 46 -10.29 -3.22 3.93
N LYS A 47 -10.57 -3.20 5.23
CA LYS A 47 -9.51 -3.11 6.25
C LYS A 47 -8.58 -4.32 6.24
N ALA A 48 -9.08 -5.52 5.99
CA ALA A 48 -8.26 -6.72 5.88
C ALA A 48 -7.30 -6.64 4.68
N VAL A 49 -7.78 -6.19 3.51
CA VAL A 49 -6.94 -5.96 2.33
C VAL A 49 -5.87 -4.90 2.60
N ALA A 50 -6.26 -3.76 3.17
CA ALA A 50 -5.32 -2.68 3.51
C ALA A 50 -4.26 -3.14 4.51
N THR A 51 -4.64 -3.94 5.51
CA THR A 51 -3.71 -4.52 6.49
C THR A 51 -2.74 -5.49 5.83
N ALA A 52 -3.21 -6.34 4.93
CA ALA A 52 -2.35 -7.28 4.21
C ALA A 52 -1.33 -6.55 3.31
N ILE A 53 -1.74 -5.47 2.64
CA ILE A 53 -0.86 -4.61 1.85
C ILE A 53 0.18 -3.92 2.75
N LEU A 54 -0.22 -3.43 3.91
CA LEU A 54 0.68 -2.82 4.89
C LEU A 54 1.82 -3.77 5.28
N PHE A 55 1.49 -5.02 5.61
CA PHE A 55 2.50 -6.04 5.93
C PHE A 55 3.39 -6.39 4.74
N GLU A 56 2.84 -6.45 3.52
CA GLU A 56 3.63 -6.71 2.32
C GLU A 56 4.66 -5.58 2.06
N ILE A 57 4.27 -4.32 2.27
CA ILE A 57 5.17 -3.16 2.17
C ILE A 57 6.28 -3.24 3.22
N ASP A 58 5.95 -3.56 4.48
CA ASP A 58 6.94 -3.68 5.56
C ASP A 58 7.94 -4.82 5.29
N ASP A 59 7.44 -5.98 4.89
CA ASP A 59 8.29 -7.12 4.56
C ASP A 59 9.23 -6.80 3.41
N PHE A 60 8.71 -6.17 2.34
CA PHE A 60 9.54 -5.71 1.24
C PHE A 60 10.62 -4.75 1.72
N TYR A 61 10.23 -3.73 2.49
CA TYR A 61 11.17 -2.74 3.01
C TYR A 61 12.24 -3.38 3.88
N ARG A 62 11.83 -4.23 4.82
CA ARG A 62 12.72 -4.90 5.78
C ARG A 62 13.74 -5.80 5.10
N TYR A 63 13.29 -6.63 4.16
CA TYR A 63 14.13 -7.66 3.55
C TYR A 63 14.95 -7.14 2.37
N HIS A 64 14.45 -6.19 1.61
CA HIS A 64 15.10 -5.76 0.37
C HIS A 64 15.75 -4.38 0.46
N VAL A 65 15.08 -3.41 1.07
CA VAL A 65 15.59 -2.04 1.17
C VAL A 65 16.51 -1.88 2.37
N GLY A 66 16.08 -2.31 3.55
CA GLY A 66 16.86 -2.16 4.79
C GLY A 66 18.20 -2.89 4.77
N ARG A 67 18.24 -4.11 4.22
CA ARG A 67 19.49 -4.86 4.06
C ARG A 67 20.45 -4.19 3.06
N LEU A 68 19.90 -3.73 1.94
CA LEU A 68 20.70 -3.08 0.91
C LEU A 68 21.25 -1.74 1.41
N ARG A 69 20.46 -0.95 2.12
CA ARG A 69 20.89 0.30 2.73
C ARG A 69 22.04 0.06 3.73
N GLY A 70 21.86 -0.87 4.65
CA GLY A 70 22.91 -1.24 5.61
C GLY A 70 24.21 -1.68 4.92
N TYR A 71 24.10 -2.46 3.84
CA TYR A 71 25.25 -2.86 3.04
C TYR A 71 25.94 -1.65 2.37
N LEU A 72 25.18 -0.75 1.76
CA LEU A 72 25.72 0.45 1.12
C LEU A 72 26.40 1.39 2.12
N GLU A 73 25.87 1.53 3.33
CA GLU A 73 26.44 2.34 4.40
C GLU A 73 27.75 1.70 4.93
N GLU A 74 27.77 0.39 5.16
CA GLU A 74 28.96 -0.35 5.62
C GLU A 74 30.10 -0.32 4.60
N LYS A 75 29.75 -0.39 3.31
CA LYS A 75 30.69 -0.45 2.20
C LYS A 75 30.94 0.92 1.55
N ALA A 76 30.47 2.00 2.18
CA ALA A 76 30.70 3.36 1.70
C ALA A 76 32.22 3.61 1.55
N GLY A 77 32.64 3.92 0.32
CA GLY A 77 34.05 4.12 -0.03
C GLY A 77 34.84 2.86 -0.39
N LYS A 78 34.29 1.66 -0.21
CA LYS A 78 34.91 0.41 -0.69
C LYS A 78 34.30 0.06 -2.04
N ARG A 79 35.15 -0.29 -3.02
CA ARG A 79 34.73 -0.77 -4.34
C ARG A 79 34.32 -2.25 -4.27
N GLU A 80 33.38 -2.58 -3.38
CA GLU A 80 32.83 -3.92 -3.28
C GLU A 80 31.49 -4.00 -4.04
N LEU A 81 31.29 -5.08 -4.78
CA LEU A 81 30.08 -5.29 -5.55
C LEU A 81 28.92 -5.66 -4.62
N LEU A 82 27.74 -5.07 -4.86
CA LEU A 82 26.52 -5.43 -4.14
C LEU A 82 26.20 -6.92 -4.29
N GLU A 83 25.89 -7.58 -3.19
CA GLU A 83 25.32 -8.91 -3.25
C GLU A 83 23.89 -8.84 -3.79
N VAL A 84 23.66 -9.53 -4.90
CA VAL A 84 22.34 -9.52 -5.56
C VAL A 84 21.50 -10.65 -5.02
N VAL A 85 20.67 -10.37 -4.03
CA VAL A 85 19.62 -11.29 -3.62
C VAL A 85 18.53 -11.31 -4.69
N ARG A 86 18.20 -12.48 -5.22
CA ARG A 86 17.07 -12.63 -6.15
C ARG A 86 15.78 -12.21 -5.48
N ILE A 87 15.01 -11.38 -6.16
CA ILE A 87 13.68 -10.99 -5.72
C ILE A 87 12.71 -12.03 -6.29
N PRO A 88 11.90 -12.69 -5.45
CA PRO A 88 10.93 -13.68 -5.93
C PRO A 88 9.90 -13.02 -6.85
N GLN A 89 9.49 -13.71 -7.91
CA GLN A 89 8.38 -13.23 -8.78
C GLN A 89 7.04 -13.12 -8.03
N SER A 90 6.90 -13.87 -6.92
CA SER A 90 5.74 -13.81 -6.02
C SER A 90 5.72 -12.57 -5.12
N MET A 91 6.76 -11.73 -5.18
CA MET A 91 6.75 -10.48 -4.45
C MET A 91 5.59 -9.60 -4.96
N PHE A 92 4.87 -8.98 -4.02
CA PHE A 92 3.64 -8.23 -4.30
C PHE A 92 2.44 -9.10 -4.73
N ALA A 93 2.38 -10.34 -4.24
CA ALA A 93 1.25 -11.23 -4.49
C ALA A 93 -0.05 -10.69 -3.89
N VAL A 94 0.01 -10.06 -2.70
CA VAL A 94 -1.14 -9.46 -2.03
C VAL A 94 -1.65 -8.27 -2.85
N TYR A 95 -0.78 -7.34 -3.23
CA TYR A 95 -1.13 -6.19 -4.06
C TYR A 95 -1.77 -6.64 -5.37
N ARG A 96 -1.08 -7.50 -6.13
CA ARG A 96 -1.57 -7.98 -7.43
C ARG A 96 -2.90 -8.73 -7.33
N GLY A 97 -3.05 -9.57 -6.31
CA GLY A 97 -4.27 -10.33 -6.06
C GLY A 97 -5.46 -9.45 -5.63
N ASN A 98 -5.21 -8.26 -5.09
CA ASN A 98 -6.23 -7.35 -4.61
C ASN A 98 -6.38 -6.07 -5.45
N THR A 99 -5.68 -5.95 -6.60
CA THR A 99 -5.77 -4.78 -7.47
C THR A 99 -7.22 -4.36 -7.81
N PRO A 100 -8.16 -5.26 -8.13
CA PRO A 100 -9.54 -4.88 -8.40
C PRO A 100 -10.26 -4.27 -7.19
N ARG A 101 -9.81 -4.57 -5.99
CA ARG A 101 -10.41 -4.09 -4.73
C ARG A 101 -9.76 -2.81 -4.20
N LEU A 102 -8.64 -2.40 -4.77
CA LEU A 102 -8.00 -1.14 -4.37
C LEU A 102 -8.92 0.05 -4.54
N GLY A 103 -9.72 0.08 -5.61
CA GLY A 103 -10.69 1.14 -5.84
C GLY A 103 -11.83 1.24 -4.80
N GLU A 104 -11.91 0.29 -3.86
CA GLU A 104 -12.83 0.35 -2.73
C GLU A 104 -12.25 1.10 -1.51
N LEU A 105 -10.92 1.36 -1.51
CA LEU A 105 -10.21 2.10 -0.47
C LEU A 105 -10.34 3.62 -0.71
N PRO A 106 -10.11 4.45 0.32
CA PRO A 106 -10.04 5.90 0.14
C PRO A 106 -8.99 6.30 -0.90
N ASP A 107 -9.29 7.31 -1.73
CA ASP A 107 -8.43 7.74 -2.83
C ASP A 107 -6.99 8.03 -2.39
N GLU A 108 -6.80 8.67 -1.24
CA GLU A 108 -5.49 8.99 -0.67
C GLU A 108 -4.68 7.75 -0.28
N VAL A 109 -5.36 6.66 0.10
CA VAL A 109 -4.71 5.36 0.39
C VAL A 109 -4.31 4.69 -0.92
N VAL A 110 -5.22 4.70 -1.91
CA VAL A 110 -4.96 4.13 -3.24
C VAL A 110 -3.77 4.80 -3.90
N GLU A 111 -3.74 6.14 -3.91
CA GLU A 111 -2.67 6.93 -4.50
C GLU A 111 -1.31 6.60 -3.86
N ALA A 112 -1.24 6.59 -2.53
CA ALA A 112 -0.02 6.27 -1.81
C ALA A 112 0.47 4.85 -2.07
N VAL A 113 -0.44 3.88 -2.08
CA VAL A 113 -0.15 2.46 -2.36
C VAL A 113 0.36 2.29 -3.79
N VAL A 114 -0.35 2.82 -4.78
CA VAL A 114 0.05 2.74 -6.19
C VAL A 114 1.41 3.41 -6.42
N HIS A 115 1.64 4.59 -5.82
CA HIS A 115 2.92 5.28 -5.89
C HIS A 115 4.07 4.43 -5.34
N PHE A 116 3.88 3.81 -4.17
CA PHE A 116 4.88 2.92 -3.58
C PHE A 116 5.20 1.75 -4.51
N TYR A 117 4.20 1.02 -5.02
CA TYR A 117 4.45 -0.14 -5.89
C TYR A 117 5.08 0.24 -7.21
N SER A 118 4.72 1.40 -7.78
CA SER A 118 5.41 1.95 -8.97
C SER A 118 6.90 2.19 -8.70
N LYS A 119 7.25 2.77 -7.56
CA LYS A 119 8.64 2.95 -7.13
C LYS A 119 9.34 1.61 -6.89
N ALA A 120 8.68 0.67 -6.26
CA ALA A 120 9.24 -0.65 -5.99
C ALA A 120 9.52 -1.44 -7.29
N GLU A 121 8.66 -1.35 -8.30
CA GLU A 121 8.89 -1.95 -9.63
C GLU A 121 10.08 -1.29 -10.36
N GLN A 122 10.22 0.03 -10.29
CA GLN A 122 11.39 0.73 -10.82
C GLN A 122 12.68 0.29 -10.10
N PHE A 123 12.64 0.13 -8.79
CA PHE A 123 13.77 -0.41 -8.02
C PHE A 123 14.15 -1.83 -8.47
N PHE A 124 13.16 -2.69 -8.75
CA PHE A 124 13.43 -4.02 -9.29
C PHE A 124 14.09 -3.97 -10.65
N ALA A 125 13.62 -3.11 -11.55
CA ALA A 125 14.22 -2.95 -12.86
C ALA A 125 15.69 -2.53 -12.76
N LEU A 126 16.03 -1.57 -11.90
CA LEU A 126 17.40 -1.15 -11.63
C LEU A 126 18.26 -2.30 -11.08
N ARG A 127 17.74 -3.08 -10.17
CA ARG A 127 18.45 -4.23 -9.61
C ARG A 127 18.68 -5.34 -10.63
N GLU A 128 17.71 -5.63 -11.48
CA GLU A 128 17.86 -6.62 -12.55
C GLU A 128 18.87 -6.14 -13.61
N GLU A 129 18.88 -4.85 -13.94
CA GLU A 129 19.88 -4.28 -14.84
C GLU A 129 21.29 -4.40 -14.24
N TYR A 130 21.44 -4.11 -12.96
CA TYR A 130 22.70 -4.31 -12.23
C TYR A 130 23.13 -5.79 -12.24
N ARG A 131 22.20 -6.72 -11.96
CA ARG A 131 22.47 -8.16 -11.99
C ARG A 131 22.92 -8.62 -13.37
N ALA A 132 22.20 -8.23 -14.42
CA ALA A 132 22.53 -8.57 -15.79
C ALA A 132 23.88 -7.96 -16.25
N ALA A 133 24.22 -6.76 -15.79
CA ALA A 133 25.54 -6.17 -16.02
C ALA A 133 26.64 -6.98 -15.33
N ARG A 134 26.43 -7.40 -14.08
CA ARG A 134 27.38 -8.20 -13.30
C ARG A 134 27.58 -9.61 -13.88
N GLU A 135 26.51 -10.30 -14.27
CA GLU A 135 26.57 -11.66 -14.82
C GLU A 135 27.30 -11.72 -16.17
N ARG A 136 27.15 -10.69 -17.01
CA ARG A 136 27.90 -10.58 -18.29
C ARG A 136 29.41 -10.50 -18.09
N HIS A 137 29.86 -10.15 -16.88
CA HIS A 137 31.27 -9.91 -16.55
C HIS A 137 31.87 -11.00 -15.66
N GLY A 138 31.40 -12.24 -15.74
CA GLY A 138 31.92 -13.41 -15.01
C GLY A 138 33.42 -13.73 -15.23
N GLY A 139 34.16 -12.83 -15.92
CA GLY A 139 35.61 -12.80 -16.11
C GLY A 139 36.25 -11.54 -15.52
N PRO A 140 37.56 -11.29 -15.77
CA PRO A 140 38.22 -10.07 -15.35
C PRO A 140 37.51 -8.85 -15.98
N VAL A 141 36.91 -8.04 -15.11
CA VAL A 141 36.06 -6.89 -15.48
C VAL A 141 36.89 -5.87 -16.26
N SER A 142 36.49 -5.56 -17.50
CA SER A 142 37.10 -4.45 -18.24
C SER A 142 36.83 -3.12 -17.52
N GLN A 143 37.68 -2.10 -17.73
CA GLN A 143 37.48 -0.79 -17.07
C GLN A 143 36.14 -0.13 -17.42
N LEU A 144 35.66 -0.31 -18.67
CA LEU A 144 34.37 0.21 -19.14
C LEU A 144 33.20 -0.47 -18.45
N ASP A 145 33.29 -1.77 -18.24
CA ASP A 145 32.24 -2.56 -17.60
C ASP A 145 32.15 -2.25 -16.09
N SER A 146 33.33 -2.03 -15.45
CA SER A 146 33.34 -1.57 -14.06
C SER A 146 32.67 -0.21 -13.91
N LEU A 147 32.83 0.73 -14.85
CA LEU A 147 32.17 2.02 -14.81
C LEU A 147 30.65 1.89 -14.86
N LYS A 148 30.12 1.06 -15.76
CA LYS A 148 28.68 0.82 -15.88
C LYS A 148 28.08 0.22 -14.58
N VAL A 149 28.74 -0.76 -14.01
CA VAL A 149 28.32 -1.39 -12.75
C VAL A 149 28.30 -0.36 -11.61
N TRP A 150 29.32 0.49 -11.50
CA TRP A 150 29.39 1.54 -10.48
C TRP A 150 28.34 2.64 -10.70
N THR A 151 28.04 3.01 -11.94
CA THR A 151 26.95 3.93 -12.25
C THR A 151 25.60 3.37 -11.77
N LEU A 152 25.34 2.08 -11.99
CA LEU A 152 24.10 1.43 -11.52
C LEU A 152 24.04 1.36 -9.99
N VAL A 153 25.15 1.13 -9.30
CA VAL A 153 25.20 1.22 -7.81
C VAL A 153 24.85 2.64 -7.35
N GLY A 154 25.39 3.67 -8.02
CA GLY A 154 25.01 5.06 -7.78
C GLY A 154 23.51 5.29 -7.94
N HIS A 155 22.93 4.89 -9.07
CA HIS A 155 21.50 5.03 -9.33
C HIS A 155 20.65 4.31 -8.29
N ILE A 156 21.01 3.08 -7.88
CA ILE A 156 20.31 2.35 -6.82
C ILE A 156 20.36 3.13 -5.52
N ARG A 157 21.53 3.65 -5.13
CA ARG A 157 21.69 4.43 -3.90
C ARG A 157 20.83 5.70 -3.91
N ASP A 158 20.86 6.44 -5.01
CA ASP A 158 20.13 7.70 -5.16
C ASP A 158 18.61 7.49 -5.24
N PHE A 159 18.17 6.27 -5.64
CA PHE A 159 16.76 5.90 -5.70
C PHE A 159 16.16 5.52 -4.33
N LEU A 160 16.99 5.02 -3.40
CA LEU A 160 16.54 4.50 -2.11
C LEU A 160 15.77 5.53 -1.25
N PRO A 161 16.17 6.81 -1.15
CA PRO A 161 15.43 7.82 -0.40
C PRO A 161 13.98 7.96 -0.89
N GLY A 162 13.79 8.11 -2.20
CA GLY A 162 12.45 8.23 -2.80
C GLY A 162 11.57 7.00 -2.58
N LEU A 163 12.16 5.79 -2.66
CA LEU A 163 11.43 4.56 -2.36
C LEU A 163 11.05 4.46 -0.88
N THR A 164 11.94 4.88 0.02
CA THR A 164 11.70 4.90 1.46
C THR A 164 10.59 5.90 1.81
N GLY A 165 10.61 7.09 1.22
CA GLY A 165 9.55 8.08 1.38
C GLY A 165 8.19 7.56 0.93
N ALA A 166 8.14 6.92 -0.25
CA ALA A 166 6.91 6.31 -0.75
C ALA A 166 6.39 5.20 0.18
N ALA A 167 7.28 4.34 0.71
CA ALA A 167 6.91 3.31 1.67
C ALA A 167 6.34 3.92 2.98
N HIS A 168 6.98 4.97 3.48
CA HIS A 168 6.54 5.67 4.69
C HIS A 168 5.14 6.25 4.52
N ILE A 169 4.90 7.00 3.45
CA ILE A 169 3.60 7.61 3.15
C ILE A 169 2.52 6.53 3.00
N ALA A 170 2.80 5.45 2.26
CA ALA A 170 1.84 4.36 2.09
C ALA A 170 1.50 3.68 3.42
N CYS A 171 2.50 3.39 4.26
CA CYS A 171 2.27 2.82 5.59
C CYS A 171 1.47 3.76 6.50
N GLU A 172 1.77 5.06 6.50
CA GLU A 172 1.03 6.05 7.28
C GLU A 172 -0.45 6.10 6.88
N ARG A 173 -0.75 6.17 5.58
CA ARG A 173 -2.14 6.19 5.07
C ARG A 173 -2.88 4.90 5.39
N LEU A 174 -2.23 3.74 5.21
CA LEU A 174 -2.80 2.44 5.54
C LEU A 174 -3.08 2.31 7.04
N CYS A 175 -2.16 2.74 7.91
CA CYS A 175 -2.36 2.77 9.35
C CYS A 175 -3.53 3.67 9.76
N GLY A 176 -3.61 4.87 9.21
CA GLY A 176 -4.72 5.79 9.45
C GLY A 176 -6.07 5.18 9.07
N PHE A 177 -6.15 4.48 7.94
CA PHE A 177 -7.39 3.82 7.47
C PHE A 177 -7.75 2.57 8.28
N THR A 178 -6.78 1.71 8.56
CA THR A 178 -7.04 0.43 9.27
C THR A 178 -7.21 0.60 10.76
N GLY A 179 -6.63 1.64 11.35
CA GLY A 179 -6.50 1.83 12.79
C GLY A 179 -5.45 0.93 13.43
N VAL A 180 -4.62 0.25 12.63
CA VAL A 180 -3.51 -0.57 13.11
C VAL A 180 -2.36 0.34 13.54
N GLU A 181 -1.96 0.26 14.80
CA GLU A 181 -0.70 0.88 15.24
C GLU A 181 0.48 0.07 14.70
N PHE A 182 1.00 0.51 13.59
CA PHE A 182 2.14 -0.11 12.97
C PHE A 182 3.39 0.73 13.22
N LYS A 183 4.27 0.22 14.05
CA LYS A 183 5.58 0.82 14.30
C LYS A 183 6.65 -0.01 13.58
N SER A 184 6.90 0.29 12.31
CA SER A 184 8.15 -0.14 11.71
C SER A 184 9.25 0.85 12.12
N PRO A 185 10.10 0.53 13.09
CA PRO A 185 11.12 1.46 13.58
C PRO A 185 12.08 1.89 12.45
N ARG A 186 12.24 1.05 11.43
CA ARG A 186 13.16 1.30 10.31
C ARG A 186 12.58 2.23 9.25
N ILE A 187 11.28 2.12 8.97
CA ILE A 187 10.60 3.04 8.04
C ILE A 187 10.42 4.41 8.70
N ALA A 188 10.11 4.45 10.01
CA ALA A 188 9.95 5.69 10.76
C ALA A 188 11.27 6.50 10.84
N VAL A 189 12.38 5.85 11.23
CA VAL A 189 13.70 6.51 11.29
C VAL A 189 14.16 7.01 9.93
N ALA A 190 13.94 6.21 8.87
CA ALA A 190 14.27 6.64 7.52
C ALA A 190 13.36 7.77 7.01
N GLY A 191 12.10 7.83 7.49
CA GLY A 191 11.17 8.92 7.19
C GLY A 191 11.60 10.26 7.79
N GLU A 192 12.13 10.26 9.00
CA GLU A 192 12.70 11.47 9.65
C GLU A 192 13.93 11.99 8.89
N ASP A 193 14.84 11.10 8.48
CA ASP A 193 15.99 11.44 7.65
C ASP A 193 15.59 12.01 6.29
N ILE A 194 14.53 11.45 5.67
CA ILE A 194 14.01 11.93 4.38
C ILE A 194 13.31 13.27 4.54
N ALA A 195 12.54 13.48 5.59
CA ALA A 195 11.92 14.77 5.87
C ALA A 195 12.96 15.87 6.10
N ALA A 196 14.11 15.53 6.68
CA ALA A 196 15.26 16.42 6.79
C ALA A 196 15.91 16.69 5.43
N LEU A 197 16.08 15.65 4.61
CA LEU A 197 16.68 15.76 3.27
C LEU A 197 15.79 16.58 2.31
N ASN A 198 14.47 16.36 2.33
CA ASN A 198 13.52 17.13 1.52
C ASN A 198 13.50 18.61 1.91
N ARG A 199 13.54 18.92 3.21
CA ARG A 199 13.65 20.30 3.70
C ARG A 199 14.95 20.97 3.24
N GLU A 200 16.05 20.25 3.21
CA GLU A 200 17.33 20.74 2.71
C GLU A 200 17.32 20.97 1.21
N THR A 201 16.69 20.08 0.44
CA THR A 201 16.52 20.21 -1.01
C THR A 201 15.64 21.41 -1.36
N GLU A 202 14.51 21.58 -0.68
CA GLU A 202 13.62 22.75 -0.85
C GLU A 202 14.34 24.05 -0.50
N ARG A 203 15.20 24.03 0.53
CA ARG A 203 16.03 25.18 0.90
C ARG A 203 17.02 25.57 -0.19
N ILE A 204 17.70 24.58 -0.77
CA ILE A 204 18.69 24.78 -1.85
C ILE A 204 17.99 25.31 -3.10
N GLU A 205 16.86 24.74 -3.51
CA GLU A 205 16.07 25.23 -4.66
C GLU A 205 15.58 26.65 -4.44
N HIS A 206 15.16 27.01 -3.22
CA HIS A 206 14.73 28.37 -2.90
C HIS A 206 15.89 29.37 -2.93
N GLU A 207 17.08 28.97 -2.50
CA GLU A 207 18.30 29.81 -2.53
C GLU A 207 18.81 30.01 -3.97
N GLU A 208 18.68 29.02 -4.86
CA GLU A 208 19.09 29.16 -6.27
C GLU A 208 18.14 30.05 -7.06
N VAL A 209 16.82 29.97 -6.83
CA VAL A 209 15.82 30.85 -7.50
C VAL A 209 16.01 32.32 -7.12
N HIS A 210 16.57 32.64 -5.97
CA HIS A 210 16.80 34.03 -5.53
C HIS A 210 18.19 34.58 -5.91
N ARG A 211 19.03 33.79 -6.60
CA ARG A 211 20.34 34.22 -7.10
C ARG A 211 20.35 34.58 -8.60
N ILE A 212 19.22 34.40 -9.29
CA ILE A 212 19.00 34.81 -10.67
C ILE A 212 18.18 36.11 -10.71
#